data_60dfa0eb47273c3edfa6fdb902cc2264
#
_entry.id   60dfa0eb47273c3edfa6fdb902cc2264
#
_cell.length_a   1.000
_cell.length_b   1.000
_cell.length_c   1.000
_cell.angle_alpha   90.00
_cell.angle_beta   90.00
_cell.angle_gamma   90.00
#
_symmetry.space_group_name_H-M   'P 1'
#
loop_
_entity.id
_entity.type
_entity.pdbx_description
1 polymer ?
#
loop_
_entity_poly.entity_id
_entity_poly.type
_entity_poly.pdbx_seq_one_letter_code
_entity_poly.pdbx_strand_id
1 'polypeptide(L)'
;MQNSLTLVSSFLGLQARDQADGPAAVALQEARRRVRAVSTVHSRLYRGDNTTTIDLSRYIGELVTDLGGSMGPDWAAAIQTDLAPVCVDAGRAVTLGLILTELIINAQKYAYDGQPGPLFITLAEADDQLRLTVADDGKGGHQAGKGFGSMMIRSLVGQLDGQLAYRDRKPGLEVTLKARIDPLA
;
A
#
# COMPACT_ATOMS: atom_id res chain seq x y z
N MET A 1 2.02 -4.02 -21.82
CA MET A 1 1.49 -4.39 -20.49
C MET A 1 0.67 -3.29 -19.80
N GLN A 2 1.00 -2.00 -19.92
CA GLN A 2 0.22 -0.89 -19.32
C GLN A 2 -1.25 -0.89 -19.76
N ASN A 3 -1.53 -1.15 -21.06
CA ASN A 3 -2.89 -1.24 -21.57
C ASN A 3 -3.72 -2.38 -20.95
N SER A 4 -3.09 -3.51 -20.63
CA SER A 4 -3.80 -4.67 -20.09
C SER A 4 -4.30 -4.42 -18.66
N LEU A 5 -3.50 -3.80 -17.80
CA LEU A 5 -3.89 -3.47 -16.42
C LEU A 5 -4.98 -2.38 -16.39
N THR A 6 -4.92 -1.41 -17.30
CA THR A 6 -5.95 -0.38 -17.45
C THR A 6 -7.26 -1.00 -17.92
N LEU A 7 -7.24 -1.94 -18.87
CA LEU A 7 -8.41 -2.67 -19.35
C LEU A 7 -9.03 -3.52 -18.23
N VAL A 8 -8.21 -4.25 -17.46
CA VAL A 8 -8.70 -5.04 -16.32
C VAL A 8 -9.34 -4.14 -15.26
N SER A 9 -8.73 -2.99 -14.93
CA SER A 9 -9.30 -2.02 -14.00
C SER A 9 -10.64 -1.46 -14.48
N SER A 10 -10.75 -1.18 -15.78
CA SER A 10 -12.01 -0.68 -16.40
C SER A 10 -13.09 -1.75 -16.38
N PHE A 11 -12.75 -3.00 -16.70
CA PHE A 11 -13.66 -4.13 -16.67
C PHE A 11 -14.19 -4.41 -15.25
N LEU A 12 -13.32 -4.41 -14.23
CA LEU A 12 -13.75 -4.53 -12.85
C LEU A 12 -14.67 -3.40 -12.40
N GLY A 13 -14.45 -2.18 -12.93
CA GLY A 13 -15.32 -1.03 -12.67
C GLY A 13 -16.71 -1.16 -13.31
N LEU A 14 -16.81 -1.74 -14.50
CA LEU A 14 -18.09 -2.03 -15.15
C LEU A 14 -18.84 -3.12 -14.39
N GLN A 15 -18.18 -4.23 -14.06
CA GLN A 15 -18.77 -5.32 -13.30
C GLN A 15 -19.27 -4.87 -11.91
N ALA A 16 -18.55 -3.95 -11.24
CA ALA A 16 -18.98 -3.41 -9.95
C ALA A 16 -20.25 -2.54 -10.06
N ARG A 17 -20.47 -1.88 -11.21
CA ARG A 17 -21.71 -1.09 -11.48
C ARG A 17 -22.91 -1.97 -11.75
N ASP A 18 -22.70 -3.11 -12.40
CA ASP A 18 -23.79 -4.06 -12.72
C ASP A 18 -24.27 -4.82 -11.47
N GLN A 19 -23.45 -4.89 -10.42
CA GLN A 19 -23.80 -5.50 -9.14
C GLN A 19 -24.31 -4.43 -8.18
N ALA A 20 -25.59 -4.05 -8.29
CA ALA A 20 -26.19 -3.03 -7.43
C ALA A 20 -25.94 -3.31 -5.94
N ASP A 21 -25.16 -2.45 -5.29
CA ASP A 21 -24.94 -2.30 -3.83
C ASP A 21 -24.82 -3.58 -2.96
N GLY A 22 -24.28 -4.67 -3.52
CA GLY A 22 -24.08 -5.92 -2.80
C GLY A 22 -22.62 -6.17 -2.34
N PRO A 23 -22.36 -7.22 -1.51
CA PRO A 23 -21.01 -7.61 -1.13
C PRO A 23 -20.06 -7.86 -2.31
N ALA A 24 -20.61 -8.30 -3.45
CA ALA A 24 -19.87 -8.51 -4.68
C ALA A 24 -19.38 -7.18 -5.30
N ALA A 25 -20.20 -6.13 -5.27
CA ALA A 25 -19.79 -4.80 -5.74
C ALA A 25 -18.63 -4.24 -4.92
N VAL A 26 -18.69 -4.39 -3.60
CA VAL A 26 -17.59 -3.98 -2.69
C VAL A 26 -16.31 -4.74 -3.01
N ALA A 27 -16.36 -6.06 -3.18
CA ALA A 27 -15.22 -6.89 -3.51
C ALA A 27 -14.59 -6.50 -4.87
N LEU A 28 -15.42 -6.22 -5.87
CA LEU A 28 -14.98 -5.77 -7.20
C LEU A 28 -14.34 -4.38 -7.16
N GLN A 29 -14.88 -3.47 -6.37
CA GLN A 29 -14.28 -2.15 -6.16
C GLN A 29 -12.93 -2.25 -5.44
N GLU A 30 -12.80 -3.11 -4.44
CA GLU A 30 -11.53 -3.39 -3.77
C GLU A 30 -10.50 -3.97 -4.76
N ALA A 31 -10.88 -4.97 -5.55
CA ALA A 31 -10.02 -5.54 -6.59
C ALA A 31 -9.58 -4.47 -7.61
N ARG A 32 -10.49 -3.59 -8.03
CA ARG A 32 -10.18 -2.47 -8.93
C ARG A 32 -9.17 -1.50 -8.33
N ARG A 33 -9.28 -1.14 -7.05
CA ARG A 33 -8.31 -0.27 -6.36
C ARG A 33 -6.91 -0.90 -6.37
N ARG A 34 -6.82 -2.21 -6.10
CA ARG A 34 -5.57 -2.97 -6.13
C ARG A 34 -4.94 -2.99 -7.52
N VAL A 35 -5.73 -3.29 -8.55
CA VAL A 35 -5.25 -3.28 -9.94
C VAL A 35 -4.77 -1.88 -10.36
N ARG A 36 -5.44 -0.82 -9.92
CA ARG A 36 -4.99 0.55 -10.15
C ARG A 36 -3.67 0.85 -9.47
N ALA A 37 -3.50 0.44 -8.20
CA ALA A 37 -2.24 0.61 -7.49
C ALA A 37 -1.10 -0.09 -8.23
N VAL A 38 -1.29 -1.36 -8.64
CA VAL A 38 -0.31 -2.09 -9.46
C VAL A 38 -0.01 -1.35 -10.77
N SER A 39 -1.04 -0.87 -11.47
CA SER A 39 -0.88 -0.16 -12.74
C SER A 39 -0.10 1.15 -12.59
N THR A 40 -0.37 1.92 -11.54
CA THR A 40 0.33 3.17 -11.22
C THR A 40 1.80 2.88 -10.93
N VAL A 41 2.06 1.88 -10.08
CA VAL A 41 3.41 1.41 -9.77
C VAL A 41 4.15 1.01 -11.04
N HIS A 42 3.57 0.11 -11.80
CA HIS A 42 4.19 -0.40 -13.03
C HIS A 42 4.46 0.71 -14.05
N SER A 43 3.51 1.64 -14.25
CA SER A 43 3.69 2.73 -15.23
C SER A 43 4.75 3.76 -14.83
N ARG A 44 5.00 3.94 -13.54
CA ARG A 44 6.02 4.86 -13.04
C ARG A 44 7.42 4.26 -13.13
N LEU A 45 7.55 2.98 -12.79
CA LEU A 45 8.82 2.27 -12.82
C LEU A 45 9.36 2.04 -14.23
N TYR A 46 8.48 1.91 -15.22
CA TYR A 46 8.87 1.63 -16.61
C TYR A 46 8.87 2.88 -17.53
N ARG A 47 8.64 4.09 -16.99
CA ARG A 47 8.76 5.35 -17.76
C ARG A 47 10.16 5.98 -17.74
N GLY A 48 11.05 5.53 -16.86
CA GLY A 48 12.43 6.02 -16.77
C GLY A 48 13.40 5.10 -17.50
N ASP A 49 14.42 5.68 -18.11
CA ASP A 49 15.53 4.96 -18.74
C ASP A 49 16.08 3.90 -17.80
N ASN A 50 16.15 2.64 -18.23
CA ASN A 50 16.95 1.50 -17.75
C ASN A 50 17.59 1.55 -16.33
N THR A 51 17.08 2.33 -15.40
CA THR A 51 17.56 2.34 -14.03
C THR A 51 16.97 1.15 -13.28
N THR A 52 17.83 0.20 -12.95
CA THR A 52 17.47 -0.95 -12.11
C THR A 52 17.11 -0.57 -10.68
N THR A 53 17.46 0.67 -10.28
CA THR A 53 17.35 1.20 -8.91
C THR A 53 16.28 2.27 -8.80
N ILE A 54 15.40 2.16 -7.84
CA ILE A 54 14.29 3.07 -7.55
C ILE A 54 14.53 3.79 -6.22
N ASP A 55 14.40 5.12 -6.23
CA ASP A 55 14.26 5.91 -5.01
C ASP A 55 12.89 5.62 -4.39
N LEU A 56 12.92 4.81 -3.34
CA LEU A 56 11.72 4.32 -2.65
C LEU A 56 10.99 5.45 -1.91
N SER A 57 11.73 6.44 -1.37
CA SER A 57 11.12 7.56 -0.65
C SER A 57 10.24 8.41 -1.58
N ARG A 58 10.77 8.76 -2.74
CA ARG A 58 10.02 9.46 -3.77
C ARG A 58 8.83 8.64 -4.26
N TYR A 59 9.05 7.36 -4.54
CA TYR A 59 8.01 6.47 -5.03
C TYR A 59 6.85 6.32 -4.03
N ILE A 60 7.14 6.10 -2.74
CA ILE A 60 6.14 6.01 -1.68
C ILE A 60 5.41 7.35 -1.51
N GLY A 61 6.12 8.47 -1.50
CA GLY A 61 5.51 9.81 -1.38
C GLY A 61 4.48 10.08 -2.48
N GLU A 62 4.82 9.76 -3.73
CA GLU A 62 3.91 9.88 -4.86
C GLU A 62 2.71 8.92 -4.77
N LEU A 63 2.95 7.67 -4.37
CA LEU A 63 1.89 6.66 -4.19
C LEU A 63 0.89 7.09 -3.11
N VAL A 64 1.38 7.57 -1.98
CA VAL A 64 0.57 8.04 -0.85
C VAL A 64 -0.27 9.27 -1.26
N THR A 65 0.32 10.20 -1.99
CA THR A 65 -0.38 11.37 -2.52
C THR A 65 -1.54 10.98 -3.42
N ASP A 66 -1.32 10.04 -4.35
CA ASP A 66 -2.35 9.56 -5.26
C ASP A 66 -3.47 8.80 -4.52
N LEU A 67 -3.10 7.94 -3.56
CA LEU A 67 -4.07 7.20 -2.75
C LEU A 67 -4.92 8.16 -1.92
N GLY A 68 -4.29 9.07 -1.18
CA GLY A 68 -4.99 10.07 -0.38
C GLY A 68 -5.94 10.92 -1.22
N GLY A 69 -5.46 11.41 -2.37
CA GLY A 69 -6.29 12.17 -3.31
C GLY A 69 -7.49 11.36 -3.85
N SER A 70 -7.32 10.06 -4.09
CA SER A 70 -8.41 9.17 -4.54
C SER A 70 -9.46 8.87 -3.47
N MET A 71 -9.09 9.01 -2.19
CA MET A 71 -9.95 8.82 -1.02
C MET A 71 -10.70 10.09 -0.62
N GLY A 72 -10.25 11.24 -1.12
CA GLY A 72 -10.83 12.55 -0.88
C GLY A 72 -9.89 13.53 -0.18
N PRO A 73 -10.20 14.83 -0.18
CA PRO A 73 -9.32 15.89 0.33
C PRO A 73 -9.02 15.75 1.83
N ASP A 74 -9.98 15.30 2.62
CA ASP A 74 -9.84 15.14 4.06
C ASP A 74 -8.87 14.00 4.39
N TRP A 75 -8.91 12.91 3.63
CA TRP A 75 -7.94 11.83 3.72
C TRP A 75 -6.54 12.28 3.31
N ALA A 76 -6.43 13.03 2.20
CA ALA A 76 -5.14 13.56 1.76
C ALA A 76 -4.49 14.45 2.82
N ALA A 77 -5.29 15.23 3.55
CA ALA A 77 -4.82 16.08 4.66
C ALA A 77 -4.46 15.31 5.94
N ALA A 78 -5.08 14.13 6.15
CA ALA A 78 -4.89 13.33 7.36
C ALA A 78 -3.65 12.41 7.28
N ILE A 79 -3.10 12.17 6.10
CA ILE A 79 -1.92 11.31 5.93
C ILE A 79 -0.64 12.14 6.10
N GLN A 80 0.24 11.68 7.00
CA GLN A 80 1.55 12.27 7.26
C GLN A 80 2.64 11.28 6.89
N THR A 81 3.72 11.77 6.28
CA THR A 81 4.85 10.93 5.85
C THR A 81 6.18 11.45 6.39
N ASP A 82 7.04 10.52 6.81
CA ASP A 82 8.44 10.76 7.14
C ASP A 82 9.27 9.66 6.45
N LEU A 83 9.91 10.02 5.33
CA LEU A 83 10.47 9.08 4.38
C LEU A 83 11.98 9.34 4.21
N ALA A 84 12.81 8.54 4.87
CA ALA A 84 14.25 8.55 4.65
C ALA A 84 14.59 8.06 3.23
N PRO A 85 15.67 8.57 2.61
CA PRO A 85 16.15 8.09 1.31
C PRO A 85 16.56 6.61 1.41
N VAL A 86 15.90 5.76 0.61
CA VAL A 86 16.21 4.33 0.47
C VAL A 86 16.10 3.96 -0.99
N CYS A 87 17.08 3.24 -1.53
CA CYS A 87 17.06 2.75 -2.89
C CYS A 87 16.86 1.23 -2.92
N VAL A 88 15.97 0.76 -3.79
CA VAL A 88 15.68 -0.66 -4.00
C VAL A 88 15.52 -0.97 -5.48
N ASP A 89 15.56 -2.25 -5.86
CA ASP A 89 15.20 -2.66 -7.22
C ASP A 89 13.69 -2.44 -7.50
N ALA A 90 13.34 -2.39 -8.79
CA ALA A 90 11.97 -2.13 -9.24
C ALA A 90 10.96 -3.18 -8.73
N GLY A 91 11.34 -4.46 -8.66
CA GLY A 91 10.46 -5.53 -8.17
C GLY A 91 10.12 -5.36 -6.70
N ARG A 92 11.12 -5.03 -5.87
CA ARG A 92 10.92 -4.71 -4.45
C ARG A 92 10.06 -3.45 -4.26
N ALA A 93 10.29 -2.40 -5.04
CA ALA A 93 9.48 -1.19 -4.99
C ALA A 93 7.99 -1.49 -5.27
N VAL A 94 7.70 -2.32 -6.30
CA VAL A 94 6.34 -2.80 -6.60
C VAL A 94 5.74 -3.52 -5.40
N THR A 95 6.46 -4.48 -4.85
CA THR A 95 6.00 -5.31 -3.73
C THR A 95 5.71 -4.47 -2.49
N LEU A 96 6.60 -3.53 -2.16
CA LEU A 96 6.43 -2.58 -1.05
C LEU A 96 5.24 -1.65 -1.26
N GLY A 97 5.05 -1.14 -2.48
CA GLY A 97 3.90 -0.30 -2.83
C GLY A 97 2.55 -1.02 -2.69
N LEU A 98 2.50 -2.31 -3.04
CA LEU A 98 1.30 -3.13 -2.85
C LEU A 98 1.01 -3.37 -1.37
N ILE A 99 2.02 -3.70 -0.57
CA ILE A 99 1.87 -3.87 0.88
C ILE A 99 1.38 -2.57 1.50
N LEU A 100 2.00 -1.44 1.18
CA LEU A 100 1.61 -0.12 1.68
C LEU A 100 0.16 0.22 1.33
N THR A 101 -0.24 -0.01 0.06
CA THR A 101 -1.62 0.21 -0.39
C THR A 101 -2.62 -0.57 0.45
N GLU A 102 -2.36 -1.85 0.69
CA GLU A 102 -3.25 -2.70 1.50
C GLU A 102 -3.29 -2.24 2.96
N LEU A 103 -2.17 -1.80 3.54
CA LEU A 103 -2.14 -1.29 4.91
C LEU A 103 -2.96 0.01 5.04
N ILE A 104 -2.86 0.93 4.07
CA ILE A 104 -3.64 2.17 4.03
C ILE A 104 -5.14 1.85 3.90
N ILE A 105 -5.53 0.94 2.99
CA ILE A 105 -6.92 0.53 2.82
C ILE A 105 -7.45 -0.14 4.10
N ASN A 106 -6.64 -0.95 4.77
CA ASN A 106 -7.01 -1.58 6.02
C ASN A 106 -7.23 -0.55 7.13
N ALA A 107 -6.38 0.46 7.26
CA ALA A 107 -6.57 1.55 8.22
C ALA A 107 -7.87 2.31 7.92
N GLN A 108 -8.12 2.70 6.67
CA GLN A 108 -9.37 3.34 6.26
C GLN A 108 -10.59 2.54 6.68
N LYS A 109 -10.57 1.24 6.41
CA LYS A 109 -11.75 0.36 6.59
C LYS A 109 -11.97 -0.03 8.05
N TYR A 110 -10.91 -0.39 8.76
CA TYR A 110 -11.01 -1.01 10.07
C TYR A 110 -10.70 -0.09 11.23
N ALA A 111 -9.80 0.88 11.06
CA ALA A 111 -9.48 1.85 12.11
C ALA A 111 -10.50 2.99 12.16
N TYR A 112 -11.03 3.40 11.00
CA TYR A 112 -11.82 4.61 10.86
C TYR A 112 -13.22 4.42 10.23
N ASP A 113 -13.64 3.18 9.93
CA ASP A 113 -14.93 2.86 9.28
C ASP A 113 -15.21 3.70 8.01
N GLY A 114 -14.17 3.98 7.24
CA GLY A 114 -14.24 4.79 6.03
C GLY A 114 -14.17 6.30 6.25
N GLN A 115 -14.24 6.80 7.49
CA GLN A 115 -14.08 8.22 7.82
C GLN A 115 -12.61 8.63 7.81
N PRO A 116 -12.26 9.89 7.50
CA PRO A 116 -10.89 10.38 7.57
C PRO A 116 -10.35 10.33 9.00
N GLY A 117 -9.08 9.98 9.13
CA GLY A 117 -8.37 9.97 10.41
C GLY A 117 -6.85 9.94 10.25
N PRO A 118 -6.10 10.31 11.30
CA PRO A 118 -4.64 10.41 11.23
C PRO A 118 -3.98 9.10 10.81
N LEU A 119 -3.13 9.16 9.79
CA LEU A 119 -2.34 8.03 9.31
C LEU A 119 -0.89 8.46 9.14
N PHE A 120 0.02 7.76 9.78
CA PHE A 120 1.43 8.05 9.81
C PHE A 120 2.19 6.97 9.04
N ILE A 121 2.96 7.38 8.04
CA ILE A 121 3.75 6.47 7.20
C ILE A 121 5.21 6.87 7.32
N THR A 122 6.04 5.95 7.79
CA THR A 122 7.48 6.19 7.92
C THR A 122 8.29 5.17 7.15
N LEU A 123 9.37 5.64 6.52
CA LEU A 123 10.37 4.81 5.87
C LEU A 123 11.73 5.14 6.50
N ALA A 124 12.44 4.13 6.95
CA ALA A 124 13.78 4.26 7.51
C ALA A 124 14.68 3.14 6.99
N GLU A 125 15.98 3.40 6.99
CA GLU A 125 17.02 2.42 6.73
C GLU A 125 17.93 2.33 7.96
N ALA A 126 18.19 1.12 8.42
CA ALA A 126 19.15 0.83 9.48
C ALA A 126 19.71 -0.58 9.30
N ASP A 127 21.04 -0.73 9.43
CA ASP A 127 21.73 -2.02 9.40
C ASP A 127 21.39 -2.87 8.16
N ASP A 128 21.46 -2.28 6.97
CA ASP A 128 21.10 -2.90 5.67
C ASP A 128 19.65 -3.43 5.60
N GLN A 129 18.77 -2.91 6.46
CA GLN A 129 17.36 -3.22 6.46
C GLN A 129 16.53 -1.96 6.23
N LEU A 130 15.54 -2.05 5.37
CA LEU A 130 14.47 -1.08 5.31
C LEU A 130 13.42 -1.39 6.38
N ARG A 131 12.85 -0.33 6.93
CA ARG A 131 11.71 -0.38 7.83
C ARG A 131 10.62 0.54 7.29
N LEU A 132 9.50 -0.05 6.87
CA LEU A 132 8.30 0.66 6.47
C LEU A 132 7.26 0.51 7.57
N THR A 133 6.78 1.61 8.12
CA THR A 133 5.77 1.60 9.19
C THR A 133 4.53 2.36 8.75
N VAL A 134 3.36 1.79 9.04
CA VAL A 134 2.06 2.43 8.90
C VAL A 134 1.39 2.40 10.26
N ALA A 135 1.02 3.58 10.77
CA ALA A 135 0.40 3.70 12.08
C ALA A 135 -0.87 4.56 12.01
N ASP A 136 -1.89 4.15 12.72
CA ASP A 136 -3.15 4.88 12.87
C ASP A 136 -3.45 5.16 14.36
N ASP A 137 -4.33 6.12 14.60
CA ASP A 137 -4.87 6.46 15.93
C ASP A 137 -6.36 6.08 16.03
N GLY A 138 -6.80 5.10 15.22
CA GLY A 138 -8.18 4.68 15.16
C GLY A 138 -8.60 3.74 16.31
N LYS A 139 -9.57 2.89 16.05
CA LYS A 139 -10.16 1.99 17.06
C LYS A 139 -9.18 1.00 17.69
N GLY A 140 -8.03 0.75 17.02
CA GLY A 140 -7.13 -0.33 17.41
C GLY A 140 -7.77 -1.71 17.22
N GLY A 141 -7.17 -2.72 17.84
CA GLY A 141 -7.66 -4.09 17.74
C GLY A 141 -7.19 -4.77 16.44
N HIS A 142 -6.09 -5.50 16.54
CA HIS A 142 -5.60 -6.28 15.41
C HIS A 142 -6.50 -7.50 15.20
N GLN A 143 -7.39 -7.44 14.21
CA GLN A 143 -8.01 -8.64 13.68
C GLN A 143 -7.03 -9.34 12.73
N ALA A 144 -6.14 -10.13 13.31
CA ALA A 144 -5.19 -10.90 12.53
C ALA A 144 -5.90 -11.79 11.51
N GLY A 145 -5.82 -11.39 10.25
CA GLY A 145 -5.62 -12.39 9.22
C GLY A 145 -6.78 -13.21 8.72
N LYS A 146 -8.03 -12.76 8.71
CA LYS A 146 -9.14 -13.53 8.11
C LYS A 146 -9.57 -13.07 6.70
N GLY A 147 -8.97 -12.04 6.11
CA GLY A 147 -9.35 -11.52 4.80
C GLY A 147 -8.30 -11.78 3.71
N PHE A 148 -8.74 -11.64 2.45
CA PHE A 148 -7.87 -11.77 1.27
C PHE A 148 -6.67 -10.81 1.34
N GLY A 149 -6.84 -9.56 1.81
CA GLY A 149 -5.76 -8.59 1.97
C GLY A 149 -4.65 -9.06 2.91
N SER A 150 -5.01 -9.69 4.04
CA SER A 150 -4.03 -10.23 4.99
C SER A 150 -3.26 -11.43 4.42
N MET A 151 -3.89 -12.26 3.60
CA MET A 151 -3.20 -13.35 2.88
C MET A 151 -2.23 -12.79 1.85
N MET A 152 -2.66 -11.76 1.11
CA MET A 152 -1.83 -11.10 0.11
C MET A 152 -0.61 -10.42 0.77
N ILE A 153 -0.79 -9.66 1.84
CA ILE A 153 0.32 -9.05 2.59
C ILE A 153 1.32 -10.11 3.02
N ARG A 154 0.87 -11.23 3.61
CA ARG A 154 1.79 -12.31 4.03
C ARG A 154 2.58 -12.89 2.88
N SER A 155 1.95 -13.11 1.73
CA SER A 155 2.62 -13.61 0.53
C SER A 155 3.68 -12.62 0.01
N LEU A 156 3.33 -11.34 -0.04
CA LEU A 156 4.24 -10.28 -0.50
C LEU A 156 5.41 -10.05 0.47
N VAL A 157 5.16 -10.12 1.77
CA VAL A 157 6.22 -10.06 2.80
C VAL A 157 7.19 -11.24 2.67
N GLY A 158 6.67 -12.44 2.37
CA GLY A 158 7.51 -13.61 2.06
C GLY A 158 8.39 -13.42 0.82
N GLN A 159 7.92 -12.72 -0.22
CA GLN A 159 8.73 -12.42 -1.41
C GLN A 159 9.89 -11.45 -1.13
N LEU A 160 9.79 -10.67 -0.06
CA LEU A 160 10.83 -9.74 0.38
C LEU A 160 11.78 -10.37 1.40
N ASP A 161 11.60 -11.64 1.77
CA ASP A 161 12.24 -12.26 2.93
C ASP A 161 12.09 -11.39 4.19
N GLY A 162 10.94 -10.72 4.28
CA GLY A 162 10.65 -9.71 5.28
C GLY A 162 9.92 -10.26 6.50
N GLN A 163 9.76 -9.39 7.49
CA GLN A 163 9.00 -9.65 8.71
C GLN A 163 7.98 -8.54 8.93
N LEU A 164 6.77 -8.93 9.33
CA LEU A 164 5.69 -8.01 9.67
C LEU A 164 5.39 -8.11 11.17
N ALA A 165 5.42 -6.97 11.86
CA ALA A 165 5.08 -6.85 13.26
C ALA A 165 3.90 -5.92 13.45
N TYR A 166 3.08 -6.21 14.45
CA TYR A 166 1.92 -5.43 14.82
C TYR A 166 2.05 -4.98 16.28
N ARG A 167 1.79 -3.70 16.53
CA ARG A 167 1.85 -3.10 17.87
C ARG A 167 0.58 -2.29 18.14
N ASP A 168 -0.11 -2.57 19.23
CA ASP A 168 -1.23 -1.77 19.72
C ASP A 168 -0.72 -0.42 20.26
N ARG A 169 -1.30 0.69 19.79
CA ARG A 169 -0.91 2.07 20.19
C ARG A 169 -1.76 2.67 21.31
N LYS A 170 -2.96 2.14 21.51
CA LYS A 170 -3.93 2.53 22.56
C LYS A 170 -4.27 4.03 22.61
N PRO A 171 -5.03 4.59 21.67
CA PRO A 171 -5.73 3.89 20.59
C PRO A 171 -4.85 3.70 19.37
N GLY A 172 -5.32 2.88 18.43
CA GLY A 172 -4.72 2.68 17.12
C GLY A 172 -3.87 1.43 17.01
N LEU A 173 -3.32 1.27 15.82
CA LEU A 173 -2.48 0.14 15.44
C LEU A 173 -1.23 0.66 14.70
N GLU A 174 -0.10 0.04 14.97
CA GLU A 174 1.12 0.24 14.22
C GLU A 174 1.51 -1.09 13.56
N VAL A 175 1.74 -1.04 12.26
CA VAL A 175 2.21 -2.17 11.46
C VAL A 175 3.58 -1.83 10.91
N THR A 176 4.59 -2.61 11.25
CA THR A 176 5.97 -2.43 10.79
C THR A 176 6.41 -3.61 9.94
N LEU A 177 6.81 -3.31 8.70
CA LEU A 177 7.51 -4.22 7.81
C LEU A 177 9.02 -3.97 7.91
N LYS A 178 9.78 -5.04 8.10
CA LYS A 178 11.23 -5.06 7.97
C LYS A 178 11.62 -5.99 6.84
N ALA A 179 12.52 -5.55 5.96
CA ALA A 179 13.08 -6.37 4.90
C ALA A 179 14.53 -5.97 4.64
N ARG A 180 15.34 -6.89 4.15
CA ARG A 180 16.72 -6.59 3.75
C ARG A 180 16.71 -5.65 2.54
N ILE A 181 17.71 -4.77 2.49
CA ILE A 181 18.05 -4.05 1.27
C ILE A 181 19.12 -4.91 0.60
N ASP A 182 18.77 -5.51 -0.55
CA ASP A 182 19.79 -6.25 -1.29
C ASP A 182 20.81 -5.26 -1.83
N PRO A 183 22.12 -5.57 -1.76
CA PRO A 183 23.14 -4.75 -2.39
C PRO A 183 22.78 -4.57 -3.87
N LEU A 184 22.77 -3.33 -4.30
CA LEU A 184 22.57 -3.02 -5.71
C LEU A 184 23.73 -3.62 -6.51
N ALA A 185 23.42 -4.54 -7.44
CA ALA A 185 24.39 -5.20 -8.30
C ALA A 185 24.99 -4.23 -9.33
#